data_fff5a43c7b1eaea964ad358c84361909
#
_entry.id   fff5a43c7b1eaea964ad358c84361909
#
_cell.length_a   1.000
_cell.length_b   1.000
_cell.length_c   1.000
_cell.angle_alpha   90.00
_cell.angle_beta   90.00
_cell.angle_gamma   90.00
#
_symmetry.space_group_name_H-M   'P 1'
#
loop_
_entity.id
_entity.type
_entity.pdbx_description
1 polymer ?
#
loop_
_entity_poly.entity_id
_entity_poly.type
_entity_poly.pdbx_seq_one_letter_code
_entity_poly.pdbx_strand_id
1 'polypeptide(L)'
;MKTLHRRAMLLAAPFLASACSVLPERPYQEVLRYALEPRRQGEGWRGKGRRLLLLRTLRAPPALDVRGLRSVRPDGTEEIDFYAEWIAPPAEAAEQALRRWLIDARFFAAVLAPGSRANADLVLEGELTRLVANRATGQAEAELNFVLISERAASSRVLGQMLSTGTAALPSGALRPDQAAAAMNAALANAFGSLEQALSRYA
;
A
#
# COMPACT_ATOMS: atom_id res chain seq x y z
N MET A 1 -61.70 13.24 44.33
CA MET A 1 -60.26 13.16 44.29
C MET A 1 -59.73 12.47 43.03
N LYS A 2 -60.33 12.59 41.82
CA LYS A 2 -59.89 11.89 40.58
C LYS A 2 -59.49 12.82 39.43
N THR A 3 -59.55 14.12 39.61
CA THR A 3 -59.32 15.11 38.53
C THR A 3 -57.91 15.77 38.56
N LEU A 4 -57.19 15.60 39.69
CA LEU A 4 -55.88 16.25 39.84
C LEU A 4 -54.76 15.49 39.08
N HIS A 5 -54.90 14.15 38.89
CA HIS A 5 -53.86 13.35 38.20
C HIS A 5 -53.84 13.53 36.68
N ARG A 6 -54.93 13.92 36.06
CA ARG A 6 -55.03 14.15 34.61
C ARG A 6 -54.35 15.44 34.15
N ARG A 7 -54.35 16.48 35.01
CA ARG A 7 -53.72 17.77 34.69
C ARG A 7 -52.21 17.76 34.90
N ALA A 8 -51.72 16.95 35.84
CA ALA A 8 -50.27 16.76 36.05
C ALA A 8 -49.60 16.02 34.89
N MET A 9 -50.33 15.12 34.20
CA MET A 9 -49.78 14.31 33.09
C MET A 9 -49.66 15.11 31.77
N LEU A 10 -50.46 16.20 31.61
CA LEU A 10 -50.41 17.06 30.42
C LEU A 10 -49.29 18.13 30.48
N LEU A 11 -48.72 18.40 31.66
CA LEU A 11 -47.61 19.36 31.83
C LEU A 11 -46.24 18.68 31.74
N ALA A 12 -46.17 17.35 31.81
CA ALA A 12 -44.87 16.61 31.64
C ALA A 12 -44.54 16.28 30.19
N ALA A 13 -45.49 16.41 29.25
CA ALA A 13 -45.29 16.05 27.84
C ALA A 13 -44.30 16.96 27.06
N PRO A 14 -44.14 18.27 27.31
CA PRO A 14 -43.23 19.11 26.56
C PRO A 14 -41.75 18.88 26.95
N PHE A 15 -41.42 18.30 28.11
CA PHE A 15 -40.05 18.08 28.54
C PHE A 15 -39.39 16.85 27.87
N LEU A 16 -40.16 15.92 27.32
CA LEU A 16 -39.65 14.73 26.63
C LEU A 16 -39.28 15.02 25.16
N ALA A 17 -39.72 16.10 24.57
CA ALA A 17 -39.43 16.47 23.20
C ALA A 17 -38.08 17.19 23.02
N SER A 18 -37.46 17.68 24.11
CA SER A 18 -36.19 18.42 24.07
C SER A 18 -34.94 17.50 24.18
N ALA A 19 -35.10 16.19 24.35
CA ALA A 19 -34.00 15.26 24.55
C ALA A 19 -33.33 14.77 23.25
N CYS A 20 -33.85 15.12 22.07
CA CYS A 20 -33.35 14.62 20.80
C CYS A 20 -32.21 15.43 20.16
N SER A 21 -31.73 16.51 20.76
CA SER A 21 -30.70 17.37 20.14
C SER A 21 -29.35 17.42 20.89
N VAL A 22 -29.03 16.41 21.70
CA VAL A 22 -27.78 16.37 22.47
C VAL A 22 -26.72 15.49 21.80
N LEU A 23 -26.89 15.05 20.57
CA LEU A 23 -25.80 14.44 19.82
C LEU A 23 -24.91 15.58 19.28
N PRO A 24 -23.66 15.68 19.72
CA PRO A 24 -22.76 16.67 19.16
C PRO A 24 -22.65 16.42 17.65
N GLU A 25 -22.97 17.43 16.85
CA GLU A 25 -22.71 17.42 15.42
C GLU A 25 -21.22 17.20 15.24
N ARG A 26 -20.83 15.99 14.80
CA ARG A 26 -19.45 15.75 14.38
C ARG A 26 -19.32 16.36 13.00
N PRO A 27 -18.45 17.35 12.80
CA PRO A 27 -18.20 17.90 11.47
C PRO A 27 -17.79 16.76 10.55
N TYR A 28 -18.36 16.73 9.34
CA TYR A 28 -17.95 15.78 8.31
C TYR A 28 -16.44 15.96 8.03
N GLN A 29 -15.69 14.88 8.20
CA GLN A 29 -14.27 14.85 7.86
C GLN A 29 -14.12 14.09 6.54
N GLU A 30 -13.59 14.77 5.53
CA GLU A 30 -13.35 14.19 4.22
C GLU A 30 -12.23 13.13 4.29
N VAL A 31 -12.45 12.01 3.61
CA VAL A 31 -11.42 10.98 3.46
C VAL A 31 -10.53 11.33 2.27
N LEU A 32 -9.27 11.59 2.54
CA LEU A 32 -8.25 11.89 1.54
C LEU A 32 -7.70 10.59 0.93
N ARG A 33 -7.66 10.49 -0.39
CA ARG A 33 -7.21 9.31 -1.11
C ARG A 33 -5.94 9.59 -1.90
N TYR A 34 -4.93 8.75 -1.71
CA TYR A 34 -3.61 8.87 -2.32
C TYR A 34 -3.33 7.70 -3.25
N ALA A 35 -2.72 7.97 -4.40
CA ALA A 35 -2.25 6.92 -5.29
C ALA A 35 -0.90 6.36 -4.81
N LEU A 36 -0.74 5.04 -4.90
CA LEU A 36 0.55 4.39 -4.69
C LEU A 36 1.22 4.22 -6.06
N GLU A 37 2.02 5.22 -6.42
CA GLU A 37 2.66 5.35 -7.75
C GLU A 37 4.14 5.70 -7.60
N PRO A 38 4.99 4.73 -7.19
CA PRO A 38 6.43 4.95 -7.14
C PRO A 38 6.96 5.25 -8.53
N ARG A 39 7.77 6.30 -8.65
CA ARG A 39 8.30 6.76 -9.94
C ARG A 39 9.71 6.21 -10.16
N ARG A 40 9.89 5.49 -11.27
CA ARG A 40 11.19 5.06 -11.72
C ARG A 40 12.00 6.25 -12.22
N GLN A 41 13.27 6.31 -11.82
CA GLN A 41 14.21 7.30 -12.31
C GLN A 41 15.18 6.64 -13.31
N GLY A 42 15.64 7.44 -14.27
CA GLY A 42 16.60 6.98 -15.28
C GLY A 42 15.98 6.31 -16.51
N GLU A 43 16.80 6.10 -17.51
CA GLU A 43 16.40 5.42 -18.75
C GLU A 43 16.32 3.91 -18.54
N GLY A 44 15.41 3.25 -19.27
CA GLY A 44 15.38 1.80 -19.35
C GLY A 44 16.60 1.24 -20.08
N TRP A 45 16.88 -0.05 -19.88
CA TRP A 45 17.97 -0.72 -20.56
C TRP A 45 17.83 -0.63 -22.09
N ARG A 46 18.94 -0.36 -22.79
CA ARG A 46 18.91 -0.14 -24.25
C ARG A 46 19.01 -1.45 -25.05
N GLY A 47 19.27 -2.58 -24.42
CA GLY A 47 19.27 -3.88 -25.05
C GLY A 47 17.87 -4.44 -25.31
N LYS A 48 17.80 -5.60 -25.95
CA LYS A 48 16.57 -6.37 -26.11
C LYS A 48 16.56 -7.51 -25.10
N GLY A 49 15.66 -7.45 -24.12
CA GLY A 49 15.38 -8.59 -23.26
C GLY A 49 14.94 -9.81 -24.08
N ARG A 50 15.35 -11.00 -23.65
CA ARG A 50 15.02 -12.26 -24.36
C ARG A 50 14.01 -13.10 -23.61
N ARG A 51 13.92 -12.92 -22.28
CA ARG A 51 13.08 -13.75 -21.40
C ARG A 51 11.73 -13.10 -21.14
N LEU A 52 10.70 -13.93 -21.03
CA LEU A 52 9.37 -13.53 -20.58
C LEU A 52 9.31 -13.69 -19.07
N LEU A 53 8.97 -12.59 -18.35
CA LEU A 53 8.77 -12.60 -16.91
C LEU A 53 7.29 -12.58 -16.60
N LEU A 54 6.78 -13.55 -15.84
CA LEU A 54 5.46 -13.49 -15.22
C LEU A 54 5.59 -12.90 -13.82
N LEU A 55 4.98 -11.76 -13.59
CA LEU A 55 4.76 -11.23 -12.24
C LEU A 55 3.47 -11.84 -11.69
N ARG A 56 3.56 -12.67 -10.64
CA ARG A 56 2.39 -13.18 -9.92
C ARG A 56 1.83 -12.11 -8.98
N THR A 57 0.59 -12.32 -8.56
CA THR A 57 -0.07 -11.45 -7.58
C THR A 57 0.76 -11.29 -6.32
N LEU A 58 1.05 -10.04 -5.96
CA LEU A 58 1.72 -9.73 -4.70
C LEU A 58 0.81 -10.04 -3.52
N ARG A 59 1.33 -10.77 -2.56
CA ARG A 59 0.66 -11.02 -1.29
C ARG A 59 0.96 -9.89 -0.31
N ALA A 60 0.13 -9.81 0.74
CA ALA A 60 0.40 -8.97 1.91
C ALA A 60 -0.11 -9.68 3.16
N PRO A 61 0.51 -9.44 4.32
CA PRO A 61 -0.09 -9.84 5.60
C PRO A 61 -1.37 -9.05 5.83
N PRO A 62 -2.33 -9.57 6.62
CA PRO A 62 -3.64 -8.93 6.86
C PRO A 62 -3.54 -7.47 7.31
N ALA A 63 -2.47 -7.13 8.01
CA ALA A 63 -2.21 -5.77 8.46
C ALA A 63 -1.95 -4.77 7.31
N LEU A 64 -1.59 -5.23 6.12
CA LEU A 64 -1.37 -4.41 4.91
C LEU A 64 -2.52 -4.53 3.88
N ASP A 65 -3.59 -5.27 4.18
CA ASP A 65 -4.78 -5.33 3.33
C ASP A 65 -5.68 -4.10 3.52
N VAL A 66 -5.48 -3.34 4.60
CA VAL A 66 -6.22 -2.10 4.86
C VAL A 66 -5.64 -0.94 4.05
N ARG A 67 -6.52 -0.07 3.57
CA ARG A 67 -6.11 1.08 2.74
C ARG A 67 -5.60 2.27 3.53
N GLY A 68 -5.93 2.38 4.84
CA GLY A 68 -5.49 3.50 5.66
C GLY A 68 -3.96 3.65 5.68
N LEU A 69 -3.48 4.89 5.61
CA LEU A 69 -2.05 5.16 5.70
C LEU A 69 -1.53 4.71 7.07
N ARG A 70 -0.45 3.94 7.06
CA ARG A 70 0.17 3.41 8.28
C ARG A 70 1.34 4.28 8.73
N SER A 71 1.40 4.55 10.01
CA SER A 71 2.55 5.19 10.62
C SER A 71 2.98 4.51 11.92
N VAL A 72 4.26 4.61 12.24
CA VAL A 72 4.80 4.25 13.55
C VAL A 72 5.05 5.53 14.32
N ARG A 73 4.49 5.63 15.52
CA ARG A 73 4.71 6.76 16.42
C ARG A 73 6.12 6.72 17.03
N PRO A 74 6.59 7.85 17.63
CA PRO A 74 7.89 7.86 18.30
C PRO A 74 8.02 6.86 19.46
N ASP A 75 6.91 6.45 20.07
CA ASP A 75 6.85 5.43 21.13
C ASP A 75 6.85 4.00 20.59
N GLY A 76 6.92 3.80 19.27
CA GLY A 76 6.90 2.50 18.60
C GLY A 76 5.52 1.92 18.34
N THR A 77 4.42 2.58 18.75
CA THR A 77 3.07 2.11 18.47
C THR A 77 2.69 2.38 17.00
N GLU A 78 1.94 1.45 16.39
CA GLU A 78 1.43 1.63 15.04
C GLU A 78 0.08 2.34 15.06
N GLU A 79 -0.13 3.16 14.05
CA GLU A 79 -1.34 3.92 13.80
C GLU A 79 -1.78 3.73 12.35
N ILE A 80 -3.08 3.57 12.16
CA ILE A 80 -3.72 3.56 10.84
C ILE A 80 -4.60 4.80 10.76
N ASP A 81 -4.40 5.63 9.74
CA ASP A 81 -5.20 6.83 9.52
C ASP A 81 -6.57 6.42 8.96
N PHE A 82 -7.65 6.93 9.58
CA PHE A 82 -9.03 6.69 9.15
C PHE A 82 -9.49 7.64 8.05
N TYR A 83 -8.83 8.80 7.93
CA TYR A 83 -9.21 9.87 7.02
C TYR A 83 -8.20 10.09 5.89
N ALA A 84 -7.16 9.27 5.85
CA ALA A 84 -6.17 9.26 4.78
C ALA A 84 -5.88 7.81 4.37
N GLU A 85 -6.17 7.49 3.12
CA GLU A 85 -6.07 6.12 2.62
C GLU A 85 -5.47 6.04 1.21
N TRP A 86 -4.95 4.89 0.86
CA TRP A 86 -4.61 4.55 -0.52
C TRP A 86 -5.89 4.34 -1.34
N ILE A 87 -5.85 4.63 -2.64
CA ILE A 87 -6.97 4.40 -3.57
C ILE A 87 -7.33 2.90 -3.64
N ALA A 88 -6.34 2.02 -3.57
CA ALA A 88 -6.50 0.57 -3.59
C ALA A 88 -5.67 -0.07 -2.46
N PRO A 89 -5.91 -1.35 -2.10
CA PRO A 89 -5.06 -2.08 -1.17
C PRO A 89 -3.58 -1.98 -1.56
N PRO A 90 -2.67 -1.73 -0.60
CA PRO A 90 -1.25 -1.48 -0.89
C PRO A 90 -0.57 -2.54 -1.74
N ALA A 91 -0.83 -3.83 -1.48
CA ALA A 91 -0.22 -4.91 -2.27
C ALA A 91 -0.68 -4.92 -3.72
N GLU A 92 -1.98 -4.69 -3.96
CA GLU A 92 -2.55 -4.62 -5.31
C GLU A 92 -2.00 -3.41 -6.08
N ALA A 93 -1.95 -2.24 -5.44
CA ALA A 93 -1.39 -1.04 -6.04
C ALA A 93 0.12 -1.20 -6.31
N ALA A 94 0.87 -1.81 -5.39
CA ALA A 94 2.29 -2.08 -5.54
C ALA A 94 2.56 -3.09 -6.68
N GLU A 95 1.73 -4.14 -6.84
CA GLU A 95 1.83 -5.08 -7.98
C GLU A 95 1.70 -4.36 -9.32
N GLN A 96 0.65 -3.54 -9.46
CA GLN A 96 0.42 -2.78 -10.68
C GLN A 96 1.56 -1.81 -10.97
N ALA A 97 2.06 -1.14 -9.94
CA ALA A 97 3.19 -0.23 -10.04
C ALA A 97 4.49 -0.95 -10.39
N LEU A 98 4.76 -2.10 -9.78
CA LEU A 98 5.94 -2.93 -10.07
C LEU A 98 5.91 -3.46 -11.50
N ARG A 99 4.75 -3.88 -12.00
CA ARG A 99 4.63 -4.32 -13.38
C ARG A 99 4.99 -3.20 -14.36
N ARG A 100 4.45 -1.97 -14.15
CA ARG A 100 4.83 -0.80 -14.97
C ARG A 100 6.33 -0.52 -14.88
N TRP A 101 6.88 -0.53 -13.67
CA TRP A 101 8.31 -0.33 -13.42
C TRP A 101 9.19 -1.30 -14.21
N LEU A 102 8.87 -2.60 -14.18
CA LEU A 102 9.63 -3.63 -14.88
C LEU A 102 9.48 -3.56 -16.40
N ILE A 103 8.33 -3.11 -16.91
CA ILE A 103 8.13 -2.81 -18.33
C ILE A 103 9.04 -1.64 -18.75
N ASP A 104 9.07 -0.58 -17.96
CA ASP A 104 9.87 0.62 -18.23
C ASP A 104 11.38 0.36 -18.08
N ALA A 105 11.76 -0.59 -17.23
CA ALA A 105 13.14 -1.04 -17.08
C ALA A 105 13.68 -1.74 -18.33
N ARG A 106 12.83 -2.36 -19.16
CA ARG A 106 13.15 -3.01 -20.46
C ARG A 106 14.13 -4.16 -20.38
N PHE A 107 14.34 -4.76 -19.22
CA PHE A 107 15.24 -5.93 -19.09
C PHE A 107 14.65 -7.20 -19.69
N PHE A 108 13.34 -7.33 -19.70
CA PHE A 108 12.64 -8.51 -20.20
C PHE A 108 12.01 -8.24 -21.56
N ALA A 109 11.84 -9.29 -22.36
CA ALA A 109 11.12 -9.21 -23.64
C ALA A 109 9.66 -8.77 -23.44
N ALA A 110 9.03 -9.27 -22.39
CA ALA A 110 7.75 -8.78 -21.87
C ALA A 110 7.61 -9.12 -20.38
N VAL A 111 6.77 -8.34 -19.68
CA VAL A 111 6.33 -8.60 -18.31
C VAL A 111 4.86 -8.98 -18.35
N LEU A 112 4.57 -10.24 -18.05
CA LEU A 112 3.25 -10.84 -18.12
C LEU A 112 2.50 -10.64 -16.80
N ALA A 113 1.18 -10.49 -16.87
CA ALA A 113 0.28 -10.50 -15.73
C ALA A 113 -0.29 -11.91 -15.48
N PRO A 114 -0.80 -12.19 -14.27
CA PRO A 114 -1.55 -13.42 -14.01
C PRO A 114 -2.68 -13.61 -15.01
N GLY A 115 -2.90 -14.85 -15.45
CA GLY A 115 -3.90 -15.18 -16.47
C GLY A 115 -3.42 -15.03 -17.92
N SER A 116 -2.17 -14.61 -18.17
CA SER A 116 -1.59 -14.65 -19.51
C SER A 116 -1.50 -16.09 -20.03
N ARG A 117 -1.77 -16.29 -21.34
CA ARG A 117 -1.62 -17.58 -22.00
C ARG A 117 -0.20 -17.86 -22.52
N ALA A 118 0.67 -16.86 -22.44
CA ALA A 118 2.06 -17.02 -22.85
C ALA A 118 2.84 -17.84 -21.80
N ASN A 119 3.71 -18.74 -22.28
CA ASN A 119 4.62 -19.47 -21.39
C ASN A 119 5.74 -18.54 -20.95
N ALA A 120 5.86 -18.31 -19.65
CA ALA A 120 6.92 -17.51 -19.06
C ALA A 120 8.21 -18.32 -18.94
N ASP A 121 9.36 -17.65 -19.13
CA ASP A 121 10.67 -18.23 -18.83
C ASP A 121 11.01 -18.11 -17.35
N LEU A 122 10.52 -17.04 -16.73
CA LEU A 122 10.74 -16.67 -15.33
C LEU A 122 9.42 -16.29 -14.68
N VAL A 123 9.28 -16.67 -13.42
CA VAL A 123 8.17 -16.28 -12.56
C VAL A 123 8.72 -15.55 -11.35
N LEU A 124 8.18 -14.37 -11.08
CA LEU A 124 8.46 -13.58 -9.89
C LEU A 124 7.23 -13.63 -8.96
N GLU A 125 7.41 -14.28 -7.82
CA GLU A 125 6.43 -14.30 -6.72
C GLU A 125 6.89 -13.36 -5.63
N GLY A 126 5.98 -12.61 -5.02
CA GLY A 126 6.36 -11.63 -4.02
C GLY A 126 5.32 -11.37 -2.96
N GLU A 127 5.80 -10.75 -1.90
CA GLU A 127 5.01 -10.29 -0.77
C GLU A 127 5.46 -8.90 -0.35
N LEU A 128 4.51 -7.97 -0.20
CA LEU A 128 4.75 -6.67 0.42
C LEU A 128 4.65 -6.86 1.94
N THR A 129 5.79 -6.81 2.63
CA THR A 129 5.86 -7.08 4.08
C THR A 129 5.84 -5.81 4.92
N ARG A 130 6.24 -4.67 4.33
CA ARG A 130 6.27 -3.39 5.04
C ARG A 130 6.00 -2.22 4.09
N LEU A 131 5.12 -1.31 4.50
CA LEU A 131 4.92 0.00 3.89
C LEU A 131 4.38 0.95 4.97
N VAL A 132 5.24 1.82 5.50
CA VAL A 132 4.92 2.61 6.70
C VAL A 132 5.71 3.91 6.74
N ALA A 133 5.11 4.96 7.32
CA ALA A 133 5.81 6.18 7.69
C ALA A 133 6.30 6.05 9.16
N ASN A 134 7.58 5.74 9.37
CA ASN A 134 8.14 5.52 10.69
C ASN A 134 8.66 6.83 11.29
N ARG A 135 7.88 7.44 12.19
CA ARG A 135 8.26 8.69 12.86
C ARG A 135 9.32 8.50 13.94
N ALA A 136 9.49 7.27 14.44
CA ALA A 136 10.54 6.96 15.39
C ALA A 136 11.94 7.02 14.75
N THR A 137 12.05 6.59 13.48
CA THR A 137 13.30 6.66 12.71
C THR A 137 13.40 7.90 11.83
N GLY A 138 12.32 8.65 11.65
CA GLY A 138 12.25 9.77 10.71
C GLY A 138 12.25 9.34 9.24
N GLN A 139 11.86 8.11 8.93
CA GLN A 139 11.89 7.55 7.58
C GLN A 139 10.58 6.86 7.20
N ALA A 140 10.20 6.95 5.95
CA ALA A 140 9.28 5.99 5.34
C ALA A 140 10.06 4.74 4.96
N GLU A 141 9.44 3.58 5.13
CA GLU A 141 10.05 2.27 4.94
C GLU A 141 9.16 1.42 4.04
N ALA A 142 9.76 0.76 3.05
CA ALA A 142 9.13 -0.24 2.21
C ALA A 142 9.99 -1.51 2.18
N GLU A 143 9.36 -2.69 2.30
CA GLU A 143 10.01 -3.96 2.24
C GLU A 143 9.16 -4.96 1.47
N LEU A 144 9.78 -5.68 0.55
CA LEU A 144 9.17 -6.74 -0.23
C LEU A 144 10.10 -7.95 -0.28
N ASN A 145 9.52 -9.12 -0.13
CA ASN A 145 10.22 -10.39 -0.31
C ASN A 145 9.82 -11.00 -1.65
N PHE A 146 10.80 -11.49 -2.42
CA PHE A 146 10.58 -12.11 -3.72
C PHE A 146 11.25 -13.46 -3.84
N VAL A 147 10.61 -14.34 -4.59
CA VAL A 147 11.20 -15.60 -5.08
C VAL A 147 11.18 -15.57 -6.60
N LEU A 148 12.35 -15.76 -7.22
CA LEU A 148 12.48 -15.90 -8.66
C LEU A 148 12.59 -17.38 -9.02
N ILE A 149 11.72 -17.81 -9.93
CA ILE A 149 11.60 -19.19 -10.39
C ILE A 149 11.86 -19.22 -11.90
N SER A 150 12.66 -20.18 -12.36
CA SER A 150 12.77 -20.51 -13.78
C SER A 150 11.72 -21.56 -14.12
N GLU A 151 10.84 -21.24 -15.09
CA GLU A 151 9.88 -22.19 -15.68
C GLU A 151 10.34 -22.57 -17.09
N ARG A 152 10.96 -23.74 -17.25
CA ARG A 152 11.26 -24.30 -18.56
C ARG A 152 10.54 -25.62 -18.72
N ALA A 153 9.92 -25.83 -19.86
CA ALA A 153 9.01 -26.87 -20.36
C ALA A 153 8.86 -28.20 -19.58
N ALA A 154 9.77 -28.58 -18.67
CA ALA A 154 9.70 -29.83 -17.91
C ALA A 154 10.14 -29.71 -16.44
N SER A 155 10.61 -28.54 -15.98
CA SER A 155 11.06 -28.38 -14.59
C SER A 155 10.99 -26.95 -14.11
N SER A 156 10.39 -26.72 -12.94
CA SER A 156 10.47 -25.46 -12.20
C SER A 156 11.66 -25.51 -11.25
N ARG A 157 12.48 -24.46 -11.21
CA ARG A 157 13.59 -24.33 -10.29
C ARG A 157 13.67 -22.94 -9.69
N VAL A 158 13.74 -22.85 -8.36
CA VAL A 158 14.03 -21.60 -7.67
C VAL A 158 15.43 -21.13 -8.03
N LEU A 159 15.55 -19.92 -8.54
CA LEU A 159 16.81 -19.26 -8.88
C LEU A 159 17.38 -18.46 -7.72
N GLY A 160 16.51 -17.95 -6.84
CA GLY A 160 16.93 -17.22 -5.65
C GLY A 160 15.77 -16.54 -4.93
N GLN A 161 16.04 -16.12 -3.72
CA GLN A 161 15.21 -15.22 -2.94
C GLN A 161 15.87 -13.84 -2.89
N MET A 162 15.04 -12.80 -2.86
CA MET A 162 15.51 -11.41 -2.85
C MET A 162 14.69 -10.64 -1.84
N LEU A 163 15.37 -10.03 -0.87
CA LEU A 163 14.80 -9.00 0.00
C LEU A 163 15.05 -7.66 -0.68
N SER A 164 13.99 -6.92 -0.89
CA SER A 164 14.01 -5.62 -1.55
C SER A 164 13.53 -4.58 -0.57
N THR A 165 14.43 -3.71 -0.13
CA THR A 165 14.14 -2.67 0.85
C THR A 165 14.38 -1.29 0.27
N GLY A 166 13.62 -0.33 0.76
CA GLY A 166 13.83 1.08 0.41
C GLY A 166 13.35 1.98 1.54
N THR A 167 14.04 3.08 1.70
CA THR A 167 13.70 4.11 2.68
C THR A 167 13.67 5.49 2.03
N ALA A 168 12.92 6.41 2.63
CA ALA A 168 12.92 7.82 2.24
C ALA A 168 12.71 8.68 3.49
N ALA A 169 13.40 9.83 3.55
CA ALA A 169 13.29 10.73 4.70
C ALA A 169 11.86 11.28 4.83
N LEU A 170 11.37 11.34 6.06
CA LEU A 170 10.16 12.08 6.41
C LEU A 170 10.52 13.54 6.67
N PRO A 171 9.62 14.49 6.34
CA PRO A 171 9.82 15.87 6.73
C PRO A 171 9.83 16.03 8.25
N SER A 172 10.60 17.00 8.74
CA SER A 172 10.65 17.34 10.17
C SER A 172 9.33 17.98 10.63
N GLY A 173 8.97 17.74 11.90
CA GLY A 173 7.76 18.30 12.53
C GLY A 173 6.52 17.43 12.37
N ALA A 174 5.35 18.06 12.37
CA ALA A 174 4.07 17.34 12.24
C ALA A 174 3.93 16.75 10.83
N LEU A 175 3.82 15.42 10.77
CA LEU A 175 3.69 14.71 9.50
C LEU A 175 2.26 14.80 8.97
N ARG A 176 2.07 15.43 7.83
CA ARG A 176 0.79 15.46 7.13
C ARG A 176 0.60 14.19 6.28
N PRO A 177 -0.66 13.76 6.04
CA PRO A 177 -0.94 12.56 5.24
C PRO A 177 -0.36 12.60 3.82
N ASP A 178 -0.39 13.75 3.14
CA ASP A 178 0.19 13.93 1.81
C ASP A 178 1.71 13.71 1.81
N GLN A 179 2.39 14.18 2.84
CA GLN A 179 3.83 14.00 3.02
C GLN A 179 4.18 12.56 3.35
N ALA A 180 3.37 11.89 4.18
CA ALA A 180 3.53 10.47 4.50
C ALA A 180 3.38 9.62 3.23
N ALA A 181 2.33 9.84 2.45
CA ALA A 181 2.08 9.14 1.21
C ALA A 181 3.20 9.36 0.18
N ALA A 182 3.70 10.60 0.04
CA ALA A 182 4.81 10.91 -0.86
C ALA A 182 6.10 10.21 -0.43
N ALA A 183 6.44 10.20 0.86
CA ALA A 183 7.62 9.52 1.38
C ALA A 183 7.53 8.00 1.23
N MET A 184 6.36 7.40 1.49
CA MET A 184 6.14 5.97 1.26
C MET A 184 6.25 5.58 -0.22
N ASN A 185 5.77 6.43 -1.13
CA ASN A 185 5.99 6.24 -2.57
C ASN A 185 7.48 6.26 -2.94
N ALA A 186 8.24 7.19 -2.36
CA ALA A 186 9.68 7.28 -2.58
C ALA A 186 10.42 6.06 -1.98
N ALA A 187 10.04 5.61 -0.79
CA ALA A 187 10.59 4.39 -0.20
C ALA A 187 10.32 3.15 -1.07
N LEU A 188 9.09 3.02 -1.58
CA LEU A 188 8.74 1.92 -2.48
C LEU A 188 9.50 2.00 -3.81
N ALA A 189 9.73 3.21 -4.35
CA ALA A 189 10.56 3.41 -5.54
C ALA A 189 12.00 2.94 -5.31
N ASN A 190 12.58 3.22 -4.15
CA ASN A 190 13.92 2.76 -3.78
C ASN A 190 13.97 1.24 -3.63
N ALA A 191 12.93 0.62 -3.04
CA ALA A 191 12.82 -0.84 -2.98
C ALA A 191 12.73 -1.44 -4.39
N PHE A 192 11.92 -0.90 -5.29
CA PHE A 192 11.83 -1.37 -6.68
C PHE A 192 13.16 -1.22 -7.44
N GLY A 193 13.91 -0.15 -7.18
CA GLY A 193 15.26 0.04 -7.73
C GLY A 193 16.23 -1.06 -7.27
N SER A 194 16.17 -1.44 -5.99
CA SER A 194 16.95 -2.57 -5.44
C SER A 194 16.58 -3.89 -6.11
N LEU A 195 15.29 -4.17 -6.30
CA LEU A 195 14.82 -5.35 -7.03
C LEU A 195 15.27 -5.35 -8.49
N GLU A 196 15.16 -4.20 -9.16
CA GLU A 196 15.59 -4.04 -10.56
C GLU A 196 17.07 -4.42 -10.74
N GLN A 197 17.94 -3.94 -9.85
CA GLN A 197 19.36 -4.29 -9.85
C GLN A 197 19.57 -5.80 -9.64
N ALA A 198 18.83 -6.41 -8.72
CA ALA A 198 18.92 -7.84 -8.46
C ALA A 198 18.45 -8.69 -9.67
N LEU A 199 17.43 -8.22 -10.39
CA LEU A 199 16.86 -8.91 -11.56
C LEU A 199 17.69 -8.75 -12.83
N SER A 200 18.49 -7.69 -12.97
CA SER A 200 19.27 -7.38 -14.18
C SER A 200 20.17 -8.54 -14.64
N ARG A 201 20.71 -9.34 -13.71
CA ARG A 201 21.53 -10.51 -14.01
C ARG A 201 20.76 -11.69 -14.60
N TYR A 202 19.44 -11.64 -14.58
CA TYR A 202 18.57 -12.70 -15.11
C TYR A 202 17.86 -12.30 -16.42
N ALA A 203 18.18 -11.13 -16.96
CA ALA A 203 17.56 -10.54 -18.15
C ALA A 203 17.97 -11.23 -19.48
#